data_03900aad4d88c76d2ebc1300f06f7446
#
_entry.id   03900aad4d88c76d2ebc1300f06f7446
#
_cell.length_a   1.000
_cell.length_b   1.000
_cell.length_c   1.000
_cell.angle_alpha   90.00
_cell.angle_beta   90.00
_cell.angle_gamma   90.00
#
_symmetry.space_group_name_H-M   'P 1'
#
loop_
_entity.id
_entity.type
_entity.pdbx_description
1 polymer ?
#
loop_
_entity_poly.entity_id
_entity_poly.type
_entity_poly.pdbx_seq_one_letter_code
_entity_poly.pdbx_strand_id
1 'polypeptide(L)'
;GAGPKTFIWDVTAPTSTVTNTNIVTGYVNSLPTISGSAEDVAPTTPAGAQKSDGISDIEIQISSMGATWSIITSWINVSNFGVQAGGSQISTFTYTTSAPETISGKRYLIKTRSVDNALPSGNAENGDTKTGYTITYDTHPPLNSIVFPSADGNYGPSYQVTVLSATAQDYPQGSGIYNAGIQKVQVKIYNTVNYWDGDGFDSASEVWRD
;
A
#
# COMPACT_ATOMS: atom_id res chain seq x y z
N GLY A 1 -48.83 18.88 -27.47
CA GLY A 1 -47.48 19.31 -27.74
C GLY A 1 -46.51 18.64 -26.78
N ALA A 2 -45.37 18.16 -27.29
CA ALA A 2 -44.31 17.68 -26.41
C ALA A 2 -43.75 18.88 -25.61
N GLY A 3 -43.68 18.78 -24.30
CA GLY A 3 -43.06 19.80 -23.42
C GLY A 3 -41.57 19.98 -23.74
N PRO A 4 -40.94 21.01 -23.20
CA PRO A 4 -39.53 21.26 -23.39
C PRO A 4 -38.72 20.06 -22.89
N LYS A 5 -37.74 19.61 -23.71
CA LYS A 5 -36.82 18.58 -23.33
C LYS A 5 -35.56 19.23 -22.74
N THR A 6 -35.15 18.80 -21.55
CA THR A 6 -33.89 19.19 -20.91
C THR A 6 -32.88 18.10 -21.11
N PHE A 7 -31.61 18.47 -21.23
CA PHE A 7 -30.47 17.54 -21.22
C PHE A 7 -29.39 18.09 -20.31
N ILE A 8 -28.56 17.19 -19.79
CA ILE A 8 -27.37 17.52 -19.02
C ILE A 8 -26.21 17.60 -20.01
N TRP A 9 -25.43 18.63 -19.90
CA TRP A 9 -24.17 18.78 -20.65
C TRP A 9 -23.02 18.69 -19.67
N ASP A 10 -22.29 17.60 -19.74
CA ASP A 10 -21.10 17.35 -18.93
C ASP A 10 -19.88 17.09 -19.83
N VAL A 11 -18.80 17.82 -19.58
CA VAL A 11 -17.52 17.74 -20.29
C VAL A 11 -16.34 17.57 -19.35
N THR A 12 -16.63 17.37 -18.07
CA THR A 12 -15.62 17.22 -17.03
C THR A 12 -15.40 15.75 -16.73
N ALA A 13 -14.17 15.30 -16.84
CA ALA A 13 -13.86 13.94 -16.45
C ALA A 13 -13.87 13.82 -14.92
N PRO A 14 -14.35 12.68 -14.38
CA PRO A 14 -14.27 12.38 -12.95
C PRO A 14 -12.82 12.19 -12.49
N THR A 15 -12.62 12.10 -11.19
CA THR A 15 -11.32 11.83 -10.58
C THR A 15 -11.39 10.61 -9.68
N SER A 16 -10.33 9.79 -9.66
CA SER A 16 -10.25 8.60 -8.81
C SER A 16 -9.00 8.60 -7.93
N THR A 17 -9.06 7.93 -6.79
CA THR A 17 -7.95 7.82 -5.86
C THR A 17 -8.00 6.52 -5.07
N VAL A 18 -6.82 6.03 -4.65
CA VAL A 18 -6.68 4.92 -3.71
C VAL A 18 -6.72 5.48 -2.28
N THR A 19 -7.45 4.83 -1.40
CA THR A 19 -7.64 5.28 -0.01
C THR A 19 -7.07 4.34 1.05
N ASN A 20 -6.58 3.14 0.68
CA ASN A 20 -5.93 2.23 1.63
C ASN A 20 -4.71 2.88 2.29
N THR A 21 -4.71 2.99 3.59
CA THR A 21 -3.60 3.56 4.35
C THR A 21 -2.29 2.82 4.12
N ASN A 22 -2.32 1.49 4.06
CA ASN A 22 -1.12 0.68 3.83
C ASN A 22 -0.50 0.91 2.44
N ILE A 23 -1.33 1.14 1.42
CA ILE A 23 -0.85 1.47 0.07
C ILE A 23 -0.23 2.87 0.06
N VAL A 24 -0.86 3.81 0.76
CA VAL A 24 -0.37 5.20 0.85
C VAL A 24 0.95 5.29 1.63
N THR A 25 1.20 4.41 2.61
CA THR A 25 2.46 4.37 3.38
C THR A 25 3.64 3.77 2.62
N GLY A 26 3.39 3.03 1.55
CA GLY A 26 4.42 2.57 0.63
C GLY A 26 5.09 1.23 0.96
N TYR A 27 4.77 0.57 2.08
CA TYR A 27 5.32 -0.75 2.45
C TYR A 27 4.20 -1.68 2.88
N VAL A 28 4.13 -2.87 2.29
CA VAL A 28 3.11 -3.86 2.60
C VAL A 28 3.68 -5.28 2.59
N ASN A 29 3.21 -6.11 3.51
CA ASN A 29 3.47 -7.55 3.53
C ASN A 29 2.25 -8.38 3.09
N SER A 30 1.15 -7.72 2.81
CA SER A 30 -0.08 -8.31 2.30
C SER A 30 -0.81 -7.26 1.47
N LEU A 31 -1.32 -7.65 0.32
CA LEU A 31 -2.09 -6.79 -0.55
C LEU A 31 -3.35 -7.52 -1.06
N PRO A 32 -4.26 -7.92 -0.16
CA PRO A 32 -5.46 -8.69 -0.58
C PRO A 32 -6.49 -7.82 -1.28
N THR A 33 -6.57 -6.53 -0.93
CA THR A 33 -7.61 -5.62 -1.43
C THR A 33 -7.07 -4.21 -1.59
N ILE A 34 -7.37 -3.59 -2.72
CA ILE A 34 -7.13 -2.17 -2.98
C ILE A 34 -8.48 -1.47 -2.91
N SER A 35 -8.60 -0.47 -2.06
CA SER A 35 -9.82 0.32 -1.92
C SER A 35 -9.58 1.76 -2.34
N GLY A 36 -10.61 2.40 -2.83
CA GLY A 36 -10.52 3.78 -3.26
C GLY A 36 -11.89 4.42 -3.45
N SER A 37 -11.85 5.63 -3.98
CA SER A 37 -13.05 6.37 -4.36
C SER A 37 -12.84 7.04 -5.72
N ALA A 38 -13.94 7.27 -6.40
CA ALA A 38 -14.01 8.14 -7.57
C ALA A 38 -15.09 9.20 -7.33
N GLU A 39 -14.84 10.40 -7.80
CA GLU A 39 -15.76 11.53 -7.66
C GLU A 39 -15.94 12.19 -9.01
N ASP A 40 -17.20 12.37 -9.37
CA ASP A 40 -17.60 13.18 -10.51
C ASP A 40 -18.19 14.49 -9.98
N VAL A 41 -17.49 15.59 -10.25
CA VAL A 41 -17.83 16.92 -9.74
C VAL A 41 -18.48 17.74 -10.84
N ALA A 42 -19.72 18.14 -10.61
CA ALA A 42 -20.38 19.07 -11.52
C ALA A 42 -19.58 20.37 -11.64
N PRO A 43 -19.33 20.87 -12.86
CA PRO A 43 -18.66 22.14 -13.07
C PRO A 43 -19.37 23.30 -12.33
N THR A 44 -18.60 24.19 -11.74
CA THR A 44 -19.12 25.23 -10.83
C THR A 44 -19.73 26.45 -11.55
N THR A 45 -19.68 26.51 -12.88
CA THR A 45 -20.15 27.68 -13.63
C THR A 45 -20.78 27.32 -14.97
N PRO A 46 -21.87 28.00 -15.41
CA PRO A 46 -22.70 28.92 -14.66
C PRO A 46 -23.65 28.24 -13.68
N ALA A 47 -23.94 28.91 -12.57
CA ALA A 47 -24.79 28.39 -11.52
C ALA A 47 -26.15 27.90 -12.06
N GLY A 48 -26.48 26.63 -11.78
CA GLY A 48 -27.80 26.05 -12.02
C GLY A 48 -27.95 25.22 -13.29
N ALA A 49 -26.96 25.15 -14.19
CA ALA A 49 -27.10 24.46 -15.47
C ALA A 49 -26.33 23.12 -15.59
N GLN A 50 -25.41 22.85 -14.68
CA GLN A 50 -24.54 21.69 -14.78
C GLN A 50 -24.78 20.73 -13.61
N LYS A 51 -24.88 19.49 -13.93
CA LYS A 51 -24.99 18.38 -12.96
C LYS A 51 -23.98 17.32 -13.36
N SER A 52 -23.33 16.75 -12.37
CA SER A 52 -22.63 15.51 -12.50
C SER A 52 -23.59 14.43 -12.98
N ASP A 53 -23.19 13.62 -13.93
CA ASP A 53 -23.98 12.47 -14.42
C ASP A 53 -23.53 11.15 -13.77
N GLY A 54 -22.50 11.21 -12.94
CA GLY A 54 -22.04 10.13 -12.10
C GLY A 54 -21.01 9.23 -12.76
N ILE A 55 -20.54 8.25 -12.02
CA ILE A 55 -19.50 7.31 -12.43
C ILE A 55 -20.11 6.12 -13.17
N SER A 56 -19.66 5.88 -14.41
CA SER A 56 -20.02 4.68 -15.19
C SER A 56 -19.04 3.55 -15.01
N ASP A 57 -17.75 3.87 -14.82
CA ASP A 57 -16.71 2.86 -14.69
C ASP A 57 -15.54 3.34 -13.84
N ILE A 58 -14.91 2.38 -13.15
CA ILE A 58 -13.66 2.58 -12.41
C ILE A 58 -12.70 1.48 -12.83
N GLU A 59 -11.51 1.85 -13.21
CA GLU A 59 -10.48 0.91 -13.65
C GLU A 59 -9.21 1.05 -12.80
N ILE A 60 -8.51 -0.06 -12.64
CA ILE A 60 -7.23 -0.15 -11.95
C ILE A 60 -6.16 -0.73 -12.86
N GLN A 61 -4.94 -0.25 -12.71
CA GLN A 61 -3.75 -0.80 -13.35
C GLN A 61 -2.66 -1.03 -12.32
N ILE A 62 -2.01 -2.19 -12.38
CA ILE A 62 -0.89 -2.55 -11.52
C ILE A 62 0.33 -2.80 -12.42
N SER A 63 1.43 -2.12 -12.13
CA SER A 63 2.71 -2.31 -12.80
C SER A 63 3.75 -2.76 -11.79
N SER A 64 4.62 -3.70 -12.14
CA SER A 64 5.74 -4.13 -11.27
C SER A 64 7.04 -3.50 -11.71
N MET A 65 7.90 -3.23 -10.73
CA MET A 65 9.26 -2.78 -10.97
C MET A 65 10.26 -3.85 -10.48
N GLY A 66 11.01 -4.43 -11.45
CA GLY A 66 12.29 -5.09 -11.18
C GLY A 66 13.41 -4.11 -11.53
N ALA A 67 14.23 -4.40 -12.53
CA ALA A 67 15.17 -3.42 -13.09
C ALA A 67 14.44 -2.29 -13.85
N THR A 68 13.28 -2.58 -14.44
CA THR A 68 12.41 -1.63 -15.15
C THR A 68 10.96 -1.90 -14.79
N TRP A 69 10.10 -0.88 -14.93
CA TRP A 69 8.65 -1.06 -14.80
C TRP A 69 8.13 -2.00 -15.88
N SER A 70 7.30 -2.96 -15.49
CA SER A 70 6.52 -3.77 -16.40
C SER A 70 5.07 -3.74 -15.97
N ILE A 71 4.15 -3.61 -16.92
CA ILE A 71 2.71 -3.67 -16.65
C ILE A 71 2.35 -5.12 -16.40
N ILE A 72 1.84 -5.42 -15.20
CA ILE A 72 1.35 -6.75 -14.84
C ILE A 72 -0.05 -6.94 -15.39
N THR A 73 -0.85 -5.87 -15.33
CA THR A 73 -2.24 -5.86 -15.80
C THR A 73 -2.46 -4.70 -16.78
N SER A 74 -3.31 -4.92 -17.77
CA SER A 74 -3.98 -3.85 -18.48
C SER A 74 -4.89 -3.09 -17.50
N TRP A 75 -5.54 -2.03 -17.96
CA TRP A 75 -6.63 -1.45 -17.21
C TRP A 75 -7.73 -2.50 -17.02
N ILE A 76 -8.12 -2.71 -15.76
CA ILE A 76 -9.11 -3.72 -15.34
C ILE A 76 -10.28 -3.00 -14.72
N ASN A 77 -11.47 -3.28 -15.21
CA ASN A 77 -12.70 -2.74 -14.65
C ASN A 77 -12.91 -3.28 -13.24
N VAL A 78 -13.16 -2.39 -12.30
CA VAL A 78 -13.52 -2.75 -10.93
C VAL A 78 -15.02 -2.93 -10.88
N SER A 79 -15.48 -4.18 -10.90
CA SER A 79 -16.91 -4.52 -10.93
C SER A 79 -17.68 -4.21 -9.64
N ASN A 80 -17.00 -3.85 -8.57
CA ASN A 80 -17.60 -3.64 -7.27
C ASN A 80 -17.39 -2.19 -6.81
N PHE A 81 -18.22 -1.29 -7.31
CA PHE A 81 -18.29 0.09 -6.84
C PHE A 81 -19.75 0.49 -6.55
N GLY A 82 -19.95 1.28 -5.50
CA GLY A 82 -21.26 1.78 -5.11
C GLY A 82 -21.55 3.11 -5.77
N VAL A 83 -22.67 3.21 -6.49
CA VAL A 83 -23.15 4.47 -7.06
C VAL A 83 -23.96 5.21 -6.00
N GLN A 84 -23.61 6.47 -5.73
CA GLN A 84 -24.42 7.35 -4.90
C GLN A 84 -25.24 8.31 -5.78
N ALA A 85 -26.52 8.42 -5.52
CA ALA A 85 -27.43 9.26 -6.27
C ALA A 85 -27.52 10.67 -5.67
N GLY A 86 -27.32 11.69 -6.52
CA GLY A 86 -27.63 13.11 -6.25
C GLY A 86 -26.45 13.98 -5.84
N GLY A 87 -26.23 15.07 -6.55
CA GLY A 87 -25.18 16.07 -6.26
C GLY A 87 -23.80 15.64 -6.75
N SER A 88 -22.74 16.01 -6.03
CA SER A 88 -21.40 15.44 -6.23
C SER A 88 -21.45 13.94 -6.04
N GLN A 89 -21.13 13.17 -7.08
CA GLN A 89 -21.29 11.71 -7.06
C GLN A 89 -19.97 11.06 -6.68
N ILE A 90 -19.90 10.59 -5.43
CA ILE A 90 -18.75 9.82 -4.93
C ILE A 90 -19.12 8.35 -4.99
N SER A 91 -18.30 7.56 -5.68
CA SER A 91 -18.37 6.10 -5.69
C SER A 91 -17.17 5.52 -4.99
N THR A 92 -17.38 4.59 -4.07
CA THR A 92 -16.29 3.82 -3.45
C THR A 92 -16.11 2.50 -4.17
N PHE A 93 -14.89 2.02 -4.26
CA PHE A 93 -14.58 0.76 -4.91
C PHE A 93 -13.64 -0.12 -4.07
N THR A 94 -13.68 -1.41 -4.35
CA THR A 94 -12.71 -2.38 -3.87
C THR A 94 -12.27 -3.30 -5.01
N TYR A 95 -10.97 -3.55 -5.10
CA TYR A 95 -10.37 -4.52 -6.02
C TYR A 95 -9.56 -5.54 -5.23
N THR A 96 -9.89 -6.81 -5.37
CA THR A 96 -9.14 -7.89 -4.74
C THR A 96 -8.06 -8.37 -5.68
N THR A 97 -6.81 -8.25 -5.26
CA THR A 97 -5.66 -8.75 -6.02
C THR A 97 -5.64 -10.28 -5.99
N SER A 98 -5.28 -10.90 -7.10
CA SER A 98 -5.03 -12.33 -7.17
C SER A 98 -3.52 -12.61 -7.05
N ALA A 99 -3.15 -13.68 -6.34
CA ALA A 99 -1.81 -14.24 -6.52
C ALA A 99 -1.76 -14.88 -7.93
N PRO A 100 -0.76 -14.63 -8.77
CA PRO A 100 0.62 -14.26 -8.51
C PRO A 100 0.99 -12.79 -8.82
N GLU A 101 0.06 -11.87 -8.71
CA GLU A 101 0.32 -10.46 -9.05
C GLU A 101 1.33 -9.79 -8.10
N THR A 102 1.49 -10.36 -6.89
CA THR A 102 2.41 -9.82 -5.89
C THR A 102 3.57 -10.78 -5.61
N ILE A 103 4.79 -10.32 -5.89
CA ILE A 103 6.03 -11.05 -5.63
C ILE A 103 6.86 -10.24 -4.63
N SER A 104 7.26 -10.89 -3.53
CA SER A 104 8.12 -10.25 -2.52
C SER A 104 9.44 -9.75 -3.12
N GLY A 105 9.89 -8.61 -2.65
CA GLY A 105 11.08 -7.95 -3.16
C GLY A 105 10.84 -7.07 -4.39
N LYS A 106 9.60 -6.81 -4.76
CA LYS A 106 9.27 -5.91 -5.86
C LYS A 106 8.52 -4.66 -5.42
N ARG A 107 8.67 -3.61 -6.21
CA ARG A 107 7.83 -2.42 -6.13
C ARG A 107 6.70 -2.52 -7.13
N TYR A 108 5.55 -1.99 -6.74
CA TYR A 108 4.36 -1.94 -7.56
C TYR A 108 3.86 -0.51 -7.65
N LEU A 109 3.52 -0.08 -8.84
CA LEU A 109 2.80 1.17 -9.10
C LEU A 109 1.34 0.84 -9.35
N ILE A 110 0.47 1.42 -8.54
CA ILE A 110 -0.97 1.26 -8.63
C ILE A 110 -1.55 2.57 -9.13
N LYS A 111 -2.27 2.52 -10.22
CA LYS A 111 -3.02 3.64 -10.80
C LYS A 111 -4.49 3.30 -10.87
N THR A 112 -5.34 4.31 -10.75
CA THR A 112 -6.78 4.21 -10.97
C THR A 112 -7.19 5.26 -12.00
N ARG A 113 -8.26 5.00 -12.71
CA ARG A 113 -8.97 5.98 -13.51
C ARG A 113 -10.48 5.71 -13.46
N SER A 114 -11.27 6.73 -13.71
CA SER A 114 -12.72 6.65 -13.73
C SER A 114 -13.29 7.25 -15.01
N VAL A 115 -14.49 6.84 -15.34
CA VAL A 115 -15.29 7.30 -16.49
C VAL A 115 -16.67 7.67 -15.98
N ASP A 116 -17.23 8.76 -16.45
CA ASP A 116 -18.59 9.19 -16.14
C ASP A 116 -19.65 8.59 -17.08
N ASN A 117 -20.91 8.98 -16.91
CA ASN A 117 -22.03 8.53 -17.73
C ASN A 117 -22.34 9.47 -18.90
N ALA A 118 -21.51 10.47 -19.21
CA ALA A 118 -21.78 11.41 -20.30
C ALA A 118 -21.84 10.69 -21.64
N LEU A 119 -22.86 11.02 -22.43
CA LEU A 119 -23.08 10.41 -23.75
C LEU A 119 -22.32 11.17 -24.84
N PRO A 120 -21.81 10.48 -25.87
CA PRO A 120 -22.01 9.04 -26.18
C PRO A 120 -21.01 8.05 -25.56
N SER A 121 -19.93 8.49 -24.93
CA SER A 121 -18.83 7.58 -24.55
C SER A 121 -18.26 7.81 -23.14
N GLY A 122 -18.84 8.71 -22.37
CA GLY A 122 -18.30 9.18 -21.09
C GLY A 122 -17.07 10.08 -21.22
N ASN A 123 -16.82 10.92 -20.23
CA ASN A 123 -15.55 11.61 -20.07
C ASN A 123 -14.64 10.74 -19.22
N ALA A 124 -13.46 10.41 -19.73
CA ALA A 124 -12.51 9.54 -19.05
C ALA A 124 -11.41 10.34 -18.38
N GLU A 125 -11.09 9.99 -17.12
CA GLU A 125 -9.90 10.46 -16.45
C GLU A 125 -8.64 9.99 -17.18
N ASN A 126 -7.65 10.87 -17.36
CA ASN A 126 -6.39 10.47 -17.96
C ASN A 126 -5.50 9.74 -16.94
N GLY A 127 -5.70 8.43 -16.84
CA GLY A 127 -4.93 7.57 -15.91
C GLY A 127 -3.44 7.48 -16.26
N ASP A 128 -3.04 7.70 -17.51
CA ASP A 128 -1.63 7.60 -17.91
C ASP A 128 -0.78 8.74 -17.32
N THR A 129 -1.36 9.91 -17.14
CA THR A 129 -0.68 11.08 -16.54
C THR A 129 -0.70 11.07 -15.01
N LYS A 130 -1.45 10.17 -14.37
CA LYS A 130 -1.49 10.08 -12.90
C LYS A 130 -0.18 9.56 -12.33
N THR A 131 0.26 10.14 -11.24
CA THR A 131 1.45 9.69 -10.50
C THR A 131 1.26 8.27 -9.95
N GLY A 132 0.07 7.95 -9.46
CA GLY A 132 -0.23 6.66 -8.83
C GLY A 132 0.44 6.50 -7.47
N TYR A 133 0.32 5.30 -6.91
CA TYR A 133 0.86 4.93 -5.59
C TYR A 133 1.91 3.85 -5.77
N THR A 134 3.12 4.11 -5.28
CA THR A 134 4.20 3.13 -5.30
C THR A 134 4.27 2.41 -3.97
N ILE A 135 4.20 1.08 -3.99
CA ILE A 135 4.37 0.24 -2.81
C ILE A 135 5.56 -0.70 -2.98
N THR A 136 6.20 -1.05 -1.88
CA THR A 136 7.17 -2.14 -1.78
C THR A 136 6.47 -3.33 -1.13
N TYR A 137 6.41 -4.45 -1.83
CA TYR A 137 5.83 -5.69 -1.31
C TYR A 137 6.94 -6.55 -0.75
N ASP A 138 6.89 -6.81 0.55
CA ASP A 138 7.90 -7.57 1.26
C ASP A 138 7.27 -8.48 2.30
N THR A 139 7.47 -9.77 2.14
CA THR A 139 6.96 -10.83 3.03
C THR A 139 8.08 -11.54 3.78
N HIS A 140 9.33 -11.15 3.55
CA HIS A 140 10.46 -11.79 4.20
C HIS A 140 10.75 -11.10 5.54
N PRO A 141 10.87 -11.87 6.62
CA PRO A 141 11.32 -11.31 7.89
C PRO A 141 12.82 -10.98 7.80
N PRO A 142 13.28 -9.95 8.53
CA PRO A 142 14.69 -9.68 8.65
C PRO A 142 15.41 -10.80 9.41
N LEU A 143 16.68 -11.01 9.10
CA LEU A 143 17.56 -11.92 9.82
C LEU A 143 18.49 -11.13 10.72
N ASN A 144 18.79 -11.71 11.87
CA ASN A 144 19.75 -11.15 12.80
C ASN A 144 20.74 -12.22 13.25
N SER A 145 21.91 -11.77 13.71
CA SER A 145 22.96 -12.63 14.25
C SER A 145 23.72 -11.88 15.33
N ILE A 146 23.93 -12.52 16.48
CA ILE A 146 24.81 -12.01 17.53
C ILE A 146 26.24 -12.23 17.09
N VAL A 147 27.03 -11.16 17.13
CA VAL A 147 28.47 -11.19 16.81
C VAL A 147 29.29 -11.34 18.08
N PHE A 148 28.89 -10.66 19.14
CA PHE A 148 29.51 -10.75 20.45
C PHE A 148 28.46 -10.69 21.57
N PRO A 149 28.52 -11.53 22.58
CA PRO A 149 29.51 -12.61 22.80
C PRO A 149 29.41 -13.70 21.72
N SER A 150 30.56 -14.34 21.42
CA SER A 150 30.56 -15.46 20.46
C SER A 150 29.85 -16.67 21.06
N ALA A 151 29.20 -17.46 20.20
CA ALA A 151 28.66 -18.75 20.59
C ALA A 151 29.79 -19.62 21.17
N ASP A 152 29.49 -20.36 22.23
CA ASP A 152 30.45 -21.24 22.96
C ASP A 152 31.67 -20.53 23.56
N GLY A 153 31.65 -19.19 23.63
CA GLY A 153 32.70 -18.41 24.31
C GLY A 153 32.63 -18.58 25.83
N ASN A 154 33.79 -18.78 26.48
CA ASN A 154 33.91 -18.82 27.93
C ASN A 154 34.25 -17.43 28.46
N TYR A 155 33.35 -16.85 29.21
CA TYR A 155 33.46 -15.52 29.79
C TYR A 155 33.51 -15.63 31.34
N GLY A 156 34.29 -14.78 31.96
CA GLY A 156 34.47 -14.83 33.42
C GLY A 156 35.04 -13.52 33.95
N PRO A 157 35.44 -13.46 35.24
CA PRO A 157 35.87 -12.22 35.88
C PRO A 157 37.01 -11.48 35.18
N SER A 158 37.88 -12.21 34.46
CA SER A 158 38.99 -11.65 33.73
C SER A 158 38.63 -11.28 32.29
N TYR A 159 37.46 -11.70 31.81
CA TYR A 159 36.96 -11.41 30.46
C TYR A 159 35.44 -11.26 30.49
N GLN A 160 35.02 -10.10 30.91
CA GLN A 160 33.60 -9.81 31.15
C GLN A 160 32.91 -9.39 29.84
N VAL A 161 31.68 -9.83 29.67
CA VAL A 161 30.78 -9.33 28.60
C VAL A 161 30.19 -8.00 29.06
N THR A 162 30.75 -6.90 28.58
CA THR A 162 30.27 -5.53 28.89
C THR A 162 29.49 -4.92 27.75
N VAL A 163 29.49 -5.56 26.56
CA VAL A 163 28.83 -5.10 25.34
C VAL A 163 28.19 -6.28 24.65
N LEU A 164 27.05 -6.09 24.08
CA LEU A 164 26.46 -7.00 23.10
C LEU A 164 26.57 -6.35 21.72
N SER A 165 27.01 -7.10 20.72
CA SER A 165 26.98 -6.65 19.34
C SER A 165 26.31 -7.67 18.45
N ALA A 166 25.56 -7.17 17.49
CA ALA A 166 24.79 -7.99 16.55
C ALA A 166 24.71 -7.32 15.18
N THR A 167 24.41 -8.10 14.17
CA THR A 167 24.02 -7.60 12.86
C THR A 167 22.55 -7.93 12.63
N ALA A 168 21.86 -7.04 11.93
CA ALA A 168 20.51 -7.29 11.44
C ALA A 168 20.46 -6.89 9.96
N GLN A 169 19.79 -7.68 9.15
CA GLN A 169 19.69 -7.47 7.71
C GLN A 169 18.30 -7.87 7.23
N ASP A 170 17.68 -6.99 6.47
CA ASP A 170 16.40 -7.27 5.85
C ASP A 170 16.58 -7.94 4.48
N TYR A 171 15.64 -8.76 4.11
CA TYR A 171 15.63 -9.55 2.89
C TYR A 171 14.33 -9.29 2.10
N PRO A 172 14.32 -9.55 0.78
CA PRO A 172 15.45 -10.01 -0.05
C PRO A 172 16.45 -8.90 -0.37
N GLN A 173 17.67 -9.30 -0.75
CA GLN A 173 18.77 -8.42 -1.13
C GLN A 173 19.12 -8.60 -2.60
N GLY A 174 19.58 -7.55 -3.27
CA GLY A 174 20.03 -7.62 -4.64
C GLY A 174 19.68 -6.38 -5.48
N SER A 175 20.27 -6.29 -6.65
CA SER A 175 19.96 -5.21 -7.60
C SER A 175 18.54 -5.39 -8.16
N GLY A 176 17.73 -4.33 -8.10
CA GLY A 176 16.33 -4.36 -8.54
C GLY A 176 15.41 -5.17 -7.61
N ILE A 177 15.89 -5.50 -6.40
CA ILE A 177 15.12 -6.13 -5.33
C ILE A 177 14.96 -5.11 -4.21
N TYR A 178 13.79 -5.03 -3.64
CA TYR A 178 13.41 -4.05 -2.63
C TYR A 178 12.92 -4.75 -1.38
N ASN A 179 13.23 -4.19 -0.21
CA ASN A 179 12.74 -4.66 1.07
C ASN A 179 12.17 -3.49 1.89
N ALA A 180 11.46 -3.80 2.96
CA ALA A 180 10.83 -2.81 3.82
C ALA A 180 11.79 -2.16 4.81
N GLY A 181 12.98 -2.76 5.00
CA GLY A 181 13.97 -2.34 5.99
C GLY A 181 13.66 -2.87 7.39
N ILE A 182 14.54 -2.54 8.31
CA ILE A 182 14.43 -2.97 9.71
C ILE A 182 13.78 -1.85 10.52
N GLN A 183 12.61 -2.12 11.07
CA GLN A 183 11.91 -1.17 11.93
C GLN A 183 12.48 -1.20 13.36
N LYS A 184 12.86 -2.39 13.84
CA LYS A 184 13.24 -2.60 15.25
C LYS A 184 14.18 -3.78 15.39
N VAL A 185 15.15 -3.66 16.29
CA VAL A 185 15.99 -4.76 16.74
C VAL A 185 15.83 -4.87 18.24
N GLN A 186 15.61 -6.08 18.74
CA GLN A 186 15.44 -6.32 20.17
C GLN A 186 16.34 -7.46 20.62
N VAL A 187 16.81 -7.38 21.86
CA VAL A 187 17.60 -8.41 22.51
C VAL A 187 16.87 -8.97 23.73
N LYS A 188 17.03 -10.26 23.94
CA LYS A 188 16.57 -10.96 25.13
C LYS A 188 17.75 -11.70 25.74
N ILE A 189 17.97 -11.51 27.05
CA ILE A 189 19.03 -12.18 27.80
C ILE A 189 18.38 -13.10 28.84
N TYR A 190 18.85 -14.33 28.92
CA TYR A 190 18.30 -15.37 29.80
C TYR A 190 19.41 -16.17 30.47
N ASN A 191 19.30 -16.38 31.77
CA ASN A 191 20.30 -17.07 32.58
C ASN A 191 19.92 -18.51 32.97
N THR A 192 19.06 -19.18 32.20
CA THR A 192 18.47 -20.51 32.44
C THR A 192 17.33 -20.55 33.46
N VAL A 193 17.11 -19.50 34.23
CA VAL A 193 16.03 -19.40 35.22
C VAL A 193 15.15 -18.20 34.94
N ASN A 194 15.76 -17.02 34.80
CA ASN A 194 15.07 -15.74 34.65
C ASN A 194 15.61 -14.94 33.47
N TYR A 195 14.78 -14.01 32.98
CA TYR A 195 15.16 -13.02 32.01
C TYR A 195 15.69 -11.75 32.66
N TRP A 196 16.64 -11.11 31.99
CA TRP A 196 17.15 -9.82 32.39
C TRP A 196 16.14 -8.72 32.06
N ASP A 197 15.73 -7.93 33.02
CA ASP A 197 14.72 -6.89 32.88
C ASP A 197 15.29 -5.47 32.70
N GLY A 198 16.65 -5.35 32.70
CA GLY A 198 17.38 -4.10 32.57
C GLY A 198 18.14 -3.74 33.87
N ASP A 199 17.81 -4.35 34.97
CA ASP A 199 18.45 -4.15 36.27
C ASP A 199 18.98 -5.48 36.84
N GLY A 200 18.20 -6.56 36.72
CA GLY A 200 18.57 -7.89 37.23
C GLY A 200 18.00 -9.05 36.41
N PHE A 201 18.35 -10.26 36.82
CA PHE A 201 17.79 -11.52 36.32
C PHE A 201 16.68 -12.02 37.26
N ASP A 202 15.60 -11.32 37.32
CA ASP A 202 14.50 -11.59 38.25
C ASP A 202 13.12 -11.73 37.56
N SER A 203 13.02 -11.42 36.27
CA SER A 203 11.78 -11.62 35.53
C SER A 203 11.57 -13.08 35.14
N ALA A 204 10.47 -13.66 35.58
CA ALA A 204 10.02 -15.00 35.18
C ALA A 204 9.44 -15.02 33.75
N SER A 205 9.10 -13.86 33.19
CA SER A 205 8.55 -13.71 31.85
C SER A 205 9.58 -13.14 30.90
N GLU A 206 9.42 -13.45 29.60
CA GLU A 206 10.29 -12.90 28.55
C GLU A 206 10.30 -11.36 28.55
N VAL A 207 11.47 -10.78 28.55
CA VAL A 207 11.69 -9.33 28.45
C VAL A 207 12.55 -9.05 27.22
N TRP A 208 12.00 -8.27 26.30
CA TRP A 208 12.67 -7.79 25.10
C TRP A 208 13.09 -6.34 25.30
N ARG A 209 14.35 -6.03 24.95
CA ARG A 209 14.93 -4.69 25.05
C ARG A 209 15.34 -4.17 23.67
N ASP A 210 15.16 -2.86 23.49
CA ASP A 210 15.56 -2.12 22.27
C ASP A 210 17.05 -1.78 22.30
#